data_2ed4c6e920f798d472e6d7a3794f17b5
#
_entry.id   2ed4c6e920f798d472e6d7a3794f17b5
#
_cell.length_a   1.000
_cell.length_b   1.000
_cell.length_c   1.000
_cell.angle_alpha   90.00
_cell.angle_beta   90.00
_cell.angle_gamma   90.00
#
_symmetry.space_group_name_H-M   'P 1'
#
loop_
_entity.id
_entity.type
_entity.pdbx_description
1 polymer ?
#
loop_
_entity_poly.entity_id
_entity_poly.type
_entity_poly.pdbx_seq_one_letter_code
_entity_poly.pdbx_strand_id
1 'polypeptide(L)'
;MILSCQNISKAFVENQVLKNVSFHIEDHEKAAIVGINGAGKTTLLRIIVGEITPDDGQVVLARDKTLGYLAQNSTVDTSHTIYEELLSVKADLLRLEEKIRECENNMKHAEGDALEDLMKQYTSLTHAFETGGGYLYRSELVGVLKGLGFTEDEFSKLVATLSGGQKTRVALGRLLLQNPDLIILDEPTN
;
A
#
# COMPACT_ATOMS: atom_id res chain seq x y z
N MET A 1 -11.63 -1.16 17.85
CA MET A 1 -11.11 -2.46 17.36
C MET A 1 -11.03 -2.42 15.84
N ILE A 2 -9.82 -2.59 15.30
CA ILE A 2 -9.59 -2.59 13.86
C ILE A 2 -9.51 -4.02 13.28
N LEU A 3 -8.92 -4.96 14.05
CA LEU A 3 -8.76 -6.36 13.67
C LEU A 3 -9.13 -7.28 14.84
N SER A 4 -9.80 -8.38 14.57
CA SER A 4 -10.06 -9.47 15.53
C SER A 4 -9.75 -10.81 14.91
N CYS A 5 -8.93 -11.61 15.57
CA CYS A 5 -8.68 -13.00 15.28
C CYS A 5 -9.36 -13.85 16.38
N GLN A 6 -10.16 -14.84 15.99
CA GLN A 6 -10.94 -15.66 16.92
C GLN A 6 -10.69 -17.13 16.65
N ASN A 7 -10.10 -17.82 17.62
CA ASN A 7 -9.86 -19.29 17.61
C ASN A 7 -9.13 -19.81 16.36
N ILE A 8 -8.20 -19.02 15.80
CA ILE A 8 -7.48 -19.39 14.59
C ILE A 8 -6.64 -20.64 14.85
N SER A 9 -6.92 -21.67 14.06
CA SER A 9 -6.14 -22.93 14.05
C SER A 9 -5.70 -23.26 12.64
N LYS A 10 -4.47 -23.78 12.50
CA LYS A 10 -3.91 -24.20 11.21
C LYS A 10 -2.95 -25.35 11.38
N ALA A 11 -3.15 -26.42 10.60
CA ALA A 11 -2.23 -27.52 10.46
C ALA A 11 -1.77 -27.66 9.00
N PHE A 12 -0.57 -28.15 8.82
CA PHE A 12 -0.05 -28.57 7.52
C PHE A 12 0.32 -30.05 7.62
N VAL A 13 -0.42 -30.88 6.88
CA VAL A 13 -0.33 -32.36 6.96
C VAL A 13 -0.56 -32.84 8.40
N GLU A 14 0.46 -33.26 9.12
CA GLU A 14 0.37 -33.73 10.51
C GLU A 14 0.90 -32.74 11.54
N ASN A 15 1.40 -31.56 11.08
CA ASN A 15 2.00 -30.57 11.96
C ASN A 15 1.01 -29.42 12.25
N GLN A 16 0.52 -29.34 13.48
CA GLN A 16 -0.29 -28.22 13.93
C GLN A 16 0.58 -27.01 14.23
N VAL A 17 0.47 -25.97 13.39
CA VAL A 17 1.28 -24.77 13.47
C VAL A 17 0.63 -23.69 14.33
N LEU A 18 -0.70 -23.56 14.26
CA LEU A 18 -1.49 -22.64 15.08
C LEU A 18 -2.62 -23.39 15.78
N LYS A 19 -2.85 -23.07 17.07
CA LYS A 19 -3.87 -23.73 17.88
C LYS A 19 -4.65 -22.69 18.70
N ASN A 20 -5.93 -22.45 18.35
CA ASN A 20 -6.87 -21.60 19.06
C ASN A 20 -6.32 -20.18 19.35
N VAL A 21 -5.63 -19.57 18.37
CA VAL A 21 -5.06 -18.24 18.54
C VAL A 21 -6.17 -17.19 18.50
N SER A 22 -6.31 -16.40 19.55
CA SER A 22 -7.31 -15.32 19.64
C SER A 22 -6.66 -14.06 20.18
N PHE A 23 -6.90 -12.94 19.49
CA PHE A 23 -6.48 -11.62 19.90
C PHE A 23 -7.25 -10.56 19.11
N HIS A 24 -7.14 -9.31 19.51
CA HIS A 24 -7.67 -8.17 18.77
C HIS A 24 -6.64 -7.04 18.77
N ILE A 25 -6.77 -6.13 17.82
CA ILE A 25 -5.97 -4.91 17.70
C ILE A 25 -6.92 -3.72 17.66
N GLU A 26 -6.65 -2.73 18.50
CA GLU A 26 -7.40 -1.49 18.55
C GLU A 26 -6.84 -0.45 17.58
N ASP A 27 -7.60 0.62 17.33
CA ASP A 27 -7.11 1.73 16.53
C ASP A 27 -5.87 2.36 17.22
N HIS A 28 -4.85 2.67 16.41
CA HIS A 28 -3.56 3.23 16.86
C HIS A 28 -2.73 2.31 17.78
N GLU A 29 -3.10 1.06 17.93
CA GLU A 29 -2.32 0.09 18.69
C GLU A 29 -1.13 -0.42 17.88
N LYS A 30 -0.02 -0.71 18.58
CA LYS A 30 1.15 -1.40 18.04
C LYS A 30 1.29 -2.74 18.70
N ALA A 31 1.25 -3.82 17.93
CA ALA A 31 1.39 -5.18 18.41
C ALA A 31 2.59 -5.86 17.73
N ALA A 32 3.25 -6.75 18.45
CA ALA A 32 4.34 -7.57 17.92
C ALA A 32 4.07 -9.04 18.19
N ILE A 33 4.26 -9.88 17.15
CA ILE A 33 4.22 -11.34 17.26
C ILE A 33 5.65 -11.83 17.44
N VAL A 34 5.94 -12.39 18.61
CA VAL A 34 7.28 -12.85 18.98
C VAL A 34 7.28 -14.39 19.11
N GLY A 35 8.33 -15.02 18.63
CA GLY A 35 8.52 -16.48 18.73
C GLY A 35 9.73 -16.95 17.92
N ILE A 36 10.15 -18.19 18.16
CA ILE A 36 11.24 -18.83 17.43
C ILE A 36 10.90 -19.01 15.94
N ASN A 37 11.91 -19.27 15.11
CA ASN A 37 11.68 -19.58 13.71
C ASN A 37 10.87 -20.89 13.59
N GLY A 38 9.89 -20.88 12.67
CA GLY A 38 8.96 -22.01 12.52
C GLY A 38 7.76 -22.02 13.49
N ALA A 39 7.66 -21.05 14.42
CA ALA A 39 6.51 -20.97 15.36
C ALA A 39 5.17 -20.56 14.72
N GLY A 40 5.12 -20.37 13.40
CA GLY A 40 3.88 -20.01 12.69
C GLY A 40 3.60 -18.52 12.57
N LYS A 41 4.55 -17.63 12.88
CA LYS A 41 4.38 -16.17 12.79
C LYS A 41 3.90 -15.74 11.39
N THR A 42 4.66 -16.06 10.36
CA THR A 42 4.31 -15.77 8.95
C THR A 42 2.99 -16.45 8.55
N THR A 43 2.72 -17.67 9.01
CA THR A 43 1.45 -18.36 8.75
C THR A 43 0.27 -17.58 9.30
N LEU A 44 0.38 -17.07 10.53
CA LEU A 44 -0.67 -16.25 11.15
C LEU A 44 -0.86 -14.94 10.38
N LEU A 45 0.23 -14.25 10.01
CA LEU A 45 0.14 -13.02 9.21
C LEU A 45 -0.52 -13.27 7.85
N ARG A 46 -0.17 -14.36 7.16
CA ARG A 46 -0.79 -14.75 5.88
C ARG A 46 -2.25 -15.15 6.01
N ILE A 47 -2.68 -15.66 7.15
CA ILE A 47 -4.08 -15.91 7.44
C ILE A 47 -4.81 -14.56 7.63
N ILE A 48 -4.22 -13.61 8.36
CA ILE A 48 -4.81 -12.30 8.61
C ILE A 48 -5.02 -11.54 7.30
N VAL A 49 -4.07 -11.61 6.36
CA VAL A 49 -4.18 -10.95 5.06
C VAL A 49 -5.02 -11.73 4.03
N GLY A 50 -5.52 -12.93 4.39
CA GLY A 50 -6.38 -13.73 3.55
C GLY A 50 -5.67 -14.58 2.48
N GLU A 51 -4.32 -14.68 2.52
CA GLU A 51 -3.55 -15.55 1.61
C GLU A 51 -3.68 -17.03 1.95
N ILE A 52 -3.92 -17.35 3.22
CA ILE A 52 -4.12 -18.72 3.70
C ILE A 52 -5.44 -18.78 4.46
N THR A 53 -6.28 -19.77 4.14
CA THR A 53 -7.51 -20.04 4.90
C THR A 53 -7.15 -20.81 6.19
N PRO A 54 -7.62 -20.38 7.37
CA PRO A 54 -7.50 -21.17 8.59
C PRO A 54 -8.32 -22.45 8.49
N ASP A 55 -7.97 -23.48 9.27
CA ASP A 55 -8.76 -24.71 9.36
C ASP A 55 -9.93 -24.54 10.32
N ASP A 56 -9.78 -23.65 11.33
CA ASP A 56 -10.83 -23.26 12.26
C ASP A 56 -10.62 -21.81 12.70
N GLY A 57 -11.70 -21.17 13.12
CA GLY A 57 -11.71 -19.77 13.54
C GLY A 57 -11.94 -18.79 12.40
N GLN A 58 -11.87 -17.50 12.72
CA GLN A 58 -12.10 -16.43 11.75
C GLN A 58 -11.28 -15.18 12.03
N VAL A 59 -10.97 -14.45 10.96
CA VAL A 59 -10.38 -13.11 11.00
C VAL A 59 -11.43 -12.10 10.59
N VAL A 60 -11.61 -11.06 11.39
CA VAL A 60 -12.56 -9.98 11.14
C VAL A 60 -11.80 -8.65 11.10
N LEU A 61 -11.75 -8.03 9.95
CA LEU A 61 -11.31 -6.64 9.78
C LEU A 61 -12.53 -5.73 9.95
N ALA A 62 -12.37 -4.61 10.63
CA ALA A 62 -13.46 -3.64 10.79
C ALA A 62 -13.92 -3.12 9.42
N ARG A 63 -15.21 -2.79 9.34
CA ARG A 63 -15.81 -2.30 8.10
C ARG A 63 -15.12 -1.02 7.63
N ASP A 64 -14.95 -0.89 6.32
CA ASP A 64 -14.33 0.26 5.65
C ASP A 64 -12.85 0.51 6.04
N LYS A 65 -12.19 -0.49 6.66
CA LYS A 65 -10.78 -0.45 7.00
C LYS A 65 -9.94 -1.22 5.97
N THR A 66 -8.80 -0.66 5.66
CA THR A 66 -7.85 -1.20 4.70
C THR A 66 -6.64 -1.80 5.41
N LEU A 67 -6.12 -2.89 4.84
CA LEU A 67 -4.97 -3.60 5.38
C LEU A 67 -3.83 -3.57 4.35
N GLY A 68 -2.64 -3.18 4.80
CA GLY A 68 -1.43 -3.25 4.03
C GLY A 68 -0.47 -4.29 4.59
N TYR A 69 0.16 -5.07 3.72
CA TYR A 69 1.07 -6.15 4.12
C TYR A 69 2.41 -6.04 3.41
N LEU A 70 3.49 -6.05 4.19
CA LEU A 70 4.85 -6.19 3.71
C LEU A 70 5.32 -7.61 4.01
N ALA A 71 5.29 -8.47 2.99
CA ALA A 71 5.81 -9.82 3.09
C ALA A 71 7.35 -9.84 3.16
N GLN A 72 7.95 -10.87 3.76
CA GLN A 72 9.39 -11.06 3.84
C GLN A 72 10.08 -11.00 2.47
N ASN A 73 9.43 -11.46 1.40
CA ASN A 73 9.90 -11.43 0.02
C ASN A 73 9.02 -10.52 -0.85
N SER A 74 8.79 -9.28 -0.41
CA SER A 74 8.02 -8.33 -1.20
C SER A 74 8.72 -8.01 -2.52
N THR A 75 7.99 -8.17 -3.63
CA THR A 75 8.50 -7.86 -4.96
C THR A 75 8.24 -6.40 -5.31
N VAL A 76 9.25 -5.76 -5.91
CA VAL A 76 9.16 -4.42 -6.50
C VAL A 76 9.51 -4.53 -7.99
N ASP A 77 8.96 -3.65 -8.82
CA ASP A 77 9.30 -3.64 -10.23
C ASP A 77 10.75 -3.17 -10.40
N THR A 78 11.59 -4.06 -10.90
CA THR A 78 13.02 -3.81 -11.06
C THR A 78 13.35 -2.95 -12.29
N SER A 79 12.41 -2.73 -13.20
CA SER A 79 12.57 -1.88 -14.38
C SER A 79 12.39 -0.38 -14.07
N HIS A 80 11.75 -0.06 -12.95
CA HIS A 80 11.52 1.31 -12.51
C HIS A 80 12.73 1.89 -11.75
N THR A 81 12.83 3.21 -11.76
CA THR A 81 13.62 3.93 -10.75
C THR A 81 12.91 3.89 -9.39
N ILE A 82 13.63 4.21 -8.32
CA ILE A 82 13.05 4.30 -6.96
C ILE A 82 11.84 5.25 -6.95
N TYR A 83 11.98 6.41 -7.60
CA TYR A 83 10.90 7.40 -7.67
C TYR A 83 9.69 6.89 -8.45
N GLU A 84 9.90 6.30 -9.63
CA GLU A 84 8.82 5.75 -10.47
C GLU A 84 8.09 4.61 -9.79
N GLU A 85 8.80 3.76 -9.06
CA GLU A 85 8.22 2.65 -8.32
C GLU A 85 7.26 3.14 -7.22
N LEU A 86 7.61 4.19 -6.49
CA LEU A 86 6.71 4.80 -5.52
C LEU A 86 5.58 5.58 -6.20
N LEU A 87 5.89 6.28 -7.30
CA LEU A 87 4.91 7.04 -8.06
C LEU A 87 3.81 6.14 -8.66
N SER A 88 4.12 4.89 -8.99
CA SER A 88 3.16 3.91 -9.51
C SER A 88 1.95 3.69 -8.58
N VAL A 89 2.13 3.87 -7.27
CA VAL A 89 1.04 3.78 -6.27
C VAL A 89 -0.03 4.86 -6.50
N LYS A 90 0.35 5.99 -7.09
CA LYS A 90 -0.54 7.14 -7.36
C LYS A 90 -1.01 7.17 -8.83
N ALA A 91 -1.04 6.00 -9.50
CA ALA A 91 -1.41 5.91 -10.92
C ALA A 91 -2.78 6.52 -11.24
N ASP A 92 -3.75 6.45 -10.31
CA ASP A 92 -5.08 7.06 -10.50
C ASP A 92 -5.01 8.58 -10.51
N LEU A 93 -4.18 9.18 -9.64
CA LEU A 93 -3.95 10.63 -9.64
C LEU A 93 -3.21 11.09 -10.91
N LEU A 94 -2.24 10.31 -11.38
CA LEU A 94 -1.56 10.59 -12.65
C LEU A 94 -2.53 10.57 -13.84
N ARG A 95 -3.44 9.60 -13.88
CA ARG A 95 -4.48 9.53 -14.92
C ARG A 95 -5.46 10.70 -14.84
N LEU A 96 -5.80 11.16 -13.64
CA LEU A 96 -6.64 12.35 -13.47
C LEU A 96 -5.90 13.61 -13.94
N GLU A 97 -4.62 13.78 -13.59
CA GLU A 97 -3.79 14.90 -14.03
C GLU A 97 -3.70 14.97 -15.57
N GLU A 98 -3.53 13.81 -16.23
CA GLU A 98 -3.51 13.72 -17.70
C GLU A 98 -4.86 14.13 -18.32
N LYS A 99 -5.98 13.59 -17.80
CA LYS A 99 -7.33 13.97 -18.26
C LYS A 99 -7.64 15.44 -18.06
N ILE A 100 -7.18 16.05 -16.97
CA ILE A 100 -7.34 17.48 -16.73
C ILE A 100 -6.61 18.27 -17.83
N ARG A 101 -5.35 17.92 -18.13
CA ARG A 101 -4.56 18.56 -19.20
C ARG A 101 -5.20 18.39 -20.58
N GLU A 102 -5.73 17.20 -20.89
CA GLU A 102 -6.46 16.95 -22.14
C GLU A 102 -7.71 17.84 -22.22
N CYS A 103 -8.47 17.92 -21.13
CA CYS A 103 -9.66 18.75 -21.05
C CYS A 103 -9.32 20.24 -21.26
N GLU A 104 -8.27 20.75 -20.61
CA GLU A 104 -7.76 22.11 -20.80
C GLU A 104 -7.37 22.41 -22.25
N ASN A 105 -6.70 21.44 -22.91
CA ASN A 105 -6.32 21.60 -24.31
C ASN A 105 -7.54 21.62 -25.23
N ASN A 106 -8.52 20.76 -25.00
CA ASN A 106 -9.77 20.71 -25.78
C ASN A 106 -10.60 21.99 -25.62
N MET A 107 -10.64 22.56 -24.42
CA MET A 107 -11.35 23.82 -24.14
C MET A 107 -10.80 25.00 -24.95
N LYS A 108 -9.51 25.00 -25.34
CA LYS A 108 -8.92 26.08 -26.15
C LYS A 108 -9.54 26.20 -27.56
N HIS A 109 -10.17 25.12 -28.04
CA HIS A 109 -10.70 25.02 -29.41
C HIS A 109 -12.21 24.78 -29.44
N ALA A 110 -12.88 24.72 -28.30
CA ALA A 110 -14.30 24.47 -28.18
C ALA A 110 -15.08 25.77 -28.00
N GLU A 111 -16.31 25.83 -28.54
CA GLU A 111 -17.24 26.93 -28.41
C GLU A 111 -18.66 26.41 -28.15
N GLY A 112 -19.56 27.29 -27.61
CA GLY A 112 -20.95 26.94 -27.37
C GLY A 112 -21.13 25.79 -26.38
N ASP A 113 -22.09 24.89 -26.69
CA ASP A 113 -22.47 23.78 -25.83
C ASP A 113 -21.30 22.82 -25.54
N ALA A 114 -20.41 22.63 -26.53
CA ALA A 114 -19.23 21.79 -26.35
C ALA A 114 -18.26 22.35 -25.31
N LEU A 115 -18.09 23.65 -25.24
CA LEU A 115 -17.30 24.31 -24.20
C LEU A 115 -17.95 24.17 -22.82
N GLU A 116 -19.27 24.31 -22.72
CA GLU A 116 -19.99 24.11 -21.45
C GLU A 116 -19.81 22.70 -20.90
N ASP A 117 -19.88 21.68 -21.74
CA ASP A 117 -19.71 20.29 -21.33
C ASP A 117 -18.27 20.01 -20.89
N LEU A 118 -17.28 20.56 -21.59
CA LEU A 118 -15.87 20.46 -21.17
C LEU A 118 -15.62 21.17 -19.82
N MET A 119 -16.26 22.31 -19.57
CA MET A 119 -16.15 23.01 -18.28
C MET A 119 -16.73 22.20 -17.12
N LYS A 120 -17.87 21.53 -17.33
CA LYS A 120 -18.44 20.60 -16.34
C LYS A 120 -17.51 19.42 -16.07
N GLN A 121 -16.95 18.83 -17.13
CA GLN A 121 -15.99 17.74 -17.03
C GLN A 121 -14.72 18.17 -16.29
N TYR A 122 -14.15 19.31 -16.64
CA TYR A 122 -12.98 19.89 -15.96
C TYR A 122 -13.23 20.09 -14.47
N THR A 123 -14.37 20.65 -14.10
CA THR A 123 -14.76 20.86 -12.70
C THR A 123 -14.82 19.53 -11.93
N SER A 124 -15.43 18.51 -12.53
CA SER A 124 -15.51 17.18 -11.91
C SER A 124 -14.14 16.52 -11.75
N LEU A 125 -13.29 16.56 -12.78
CA LEU A 125 -11.93 16.00 -12.74
C LEU A 125 -11.04 16.71 -11.72
N THR A 126 -11.10 18.05 -11.69
CA THR A 126 -10.33 18.86 -10.73
C THR A 126 -10.77 18.59 -9.30
N HIS A 127 -12.06 18.48 -9.05
CA HIS A 127 -12.58 18.12 -7.74
C HIS A 127 -12.13 16.72 -7.30
N ALA A 128 -12.18 15.73 -8.21
CA ALA A 128 -11.69 14.37 -7.92
C ALA A 128 -10.18 14.36 -7.65
N PHE A 129 -9.40 15.14 -8.40
CA PHE A 129 -7.96 15.27 -8.20
C PHE A 129 -7.63 15.91 -6.85
N GLU A 130 -8.31 16.98 -6.50
CA GLU A 130 -8.14 17.69 -5.23
C GLU A 130 -8.50 16.81 -4.03
N THR A 131 -9.69 16.18 -4.05
CA THR A 131 -10.15 15.27 -2.98
C THR A 131 -9.27 14.02 -2.84
N GLY A 132 -8.65 13.57 -3.93
CA GLY A 132 -7.66 12.49 -3.95
C GLY A 132 -6.26 12.89 -3.45
N GLY A 133 -6.04 14.16 -3.05
CA GLY A 133 -4.74 14.65 -2.59
C GLY A 133 -3.77 14.98 -3.74
N GLY A 134 -4.29 15.26 -4.93
CA GLY A 134 -3.51 15.48 -6.16
C GLY A 134 -2.47 16.60 -6.08
N TYR A 135 -2.66 17.60 -5.24
CA TYR A 135 -1.66 18.66 -5.05
C TYR A 135 -0.51 18.27 -4.11
N LEU A 136 -0.69 17.23 -3.28
CA LEU A 136 0.26 16.86 -2.21
C LEU A 136 1.03 15.57 -2.51
N TYR A 137 0.55 14.69 -3.40
CA TYR A 137 1.12 13.34 -3.57
C TYR A 137 2.61 13.34 -3.93
N ARG A 138 3.11 14.35 -4.68
CA ARG A 138 4.53 14.44 -5.03
C ARG A 138 5.40 14.79 -3.83
N SER A 139 4.93 15.68 -2.96
CA SER A 139 5.64 16.04 -1.72
C SER A 139 5.58 14.92 -0.67
N GLU A 140 4.45 14.20 -0.58
CA GLU A 140 4.33 12.99 0.25
C GLU A 140 5.32 11.91 -0.20
N LEU A 141 5.42 11.66 -1.50
CA LEU A 141 6.36 10.68 -2.07
C LEU A 141 7.81 11.03 -1.70
N VAL A 142 8.22 12.28 -1.91
CA VAL A 142 9.55 12.76 -1.54
C VAL A 142 9.77 12.64 -0.03
N GLY A 143 8.76 13.00 0.78
CA GLY A 143 8.80 12.87 2.24
C GLY A 143 8.99 11.42 2.69
N VAL A 144 8.27 10.47 2.10
CA VAL A 144 8.40 9.03 2.38
C VAL A 144 9.80 8.53 2.00
N LEU A 145 10.30 8.87 0.80
CA LEU A 145 11.65 8.48 0.37
C LEU A 145 12.74 8.97 1.33
N LYS A 146 12.68 10.25 1.71
CA LYS A 146 13.63 10.83 2.68
C LYS A 146 13.50 10.18 4.06
N GLY A 147 12.29 9.92 4.52
CA GLY A 147 12.01 9.23 5.78
C GLY A 147 12.56 7.80 5.82
N LEU A 148 12.65 7.14 4.65
CA LEU A 148 13.26 5.81 4.49
C LEU A 148 14.77 5.85 4.27
N GLY A 149 15.39 7.04 4.31
CA GLY A 149 16.84 7.23 4.23
C GLY A 149 17.39 7.22 2.81
N PHE A 150 16.58 7.50 1.79
CA PHE A 150 17.05 7.76 0.43
C PHE A 150 17.35 9.25 0.24
N THR A 151 18.46 9.55 -0.41
CA THR A 151 18.83 10.91 -0.82
C THR A 151 18.25 11.24 -2.19
N GLU A 152 18.11 12.53 -2.54
CA GLU A 152 17.47 12.93 -3.80
C GLU A 152 18.22 12.44 -5.04
N ASP A 153 19.54 12.35 -4.96
CA ASP A 153 20.40 11.79 -6.03
C ASP A 153 20.19 10.28 -6.23
N GLU A 154 19.64 9.58 -5.23
CA GLU A 154 19.32 8.17 -5.34
C GLU A 154 17.96 7.91 -6.00
N PHE A 155 17.07 8.87 -6.07
CA PHE A 155 15.72 8.68 -6.59
C PHE A 155 15.67 8.16 -8.03
N SER A 156 16.66 8.52 -8.83
CA SER A 156 16.83 8.08 -10.23
C SER A 156 17.50 6.70 -10.39
N LYS A 157 17.98 6.09 -9.29
CA LYS A 157 18.57 4.75 -9.35
C LYS A 157 17.54 3.70 -9.71
N LEU A 158 17.89 2.75 -10.59
CA LEU A 158 17.04 1.61 -10.90
C LEU A 158 16.89 0.69 -9.68
N VAL A 159 15.67 0.24 -9.41
CA VAL A 159 15.37 -0.71 -8.35
C VAL A 159 16.15 -2.03 -8.51
N ALA A 160 16.45 -2.42 -9.77
CA ALA A 160 17.30 -3.58 -10.06
C ALA A 160 18.66 -3.53 -9.34
N THR A 161 19.25 -2.34 -9.23
CA THR A 161 20.61 -2.12 -8.70
C THR A 161 20.68 -2.07 -7.17
N LEU A 162 19.54 -2.07 -6.49
CA LEU A 162 19.45 -1.93 -5.05
C LEU A 162 19.79 -3.23 -4.32
N SER A 163 20.36 -3.09 -3.12
CA SER A 163 20.51 -4.22 -2.19
C SER A 163 19.14 -4.73 -1.70
N GLY A 164 19.09 -5.94 -1.14
CA GLY A 164 17.86 -6.52 -0.58
C GLY A 164 17.20 -5.59 0.44
N GLY A 165 17.94 -5.07 1.41
CA GLY A 165 17.40 -4.13 2.40
C GLY A 165 16.92 -2.79 1.80
N GLN A 166 17.55 -2.32 0.70
CA GLN A 166 17.05 -1.13 -0.01
C GLN A 166 15.74 -1.45 -0.75
N LYS A 167 15.62 -2.62 -1.38
CA LYS A 167 14.37 -3.08 -2.01
C LYS A 167 13.24 -3.21 -1.00
N THR A 168 13.51 -3.74 0.19
CA THR A 168 12.53 -3.81 1.28
C THR A 168 12.08 -2.41 1.70
N ARG A 169 12.99 -1.42 1.80
CA ARG A 169 12.62 -0.02 2.08
C ARG A 169 11.75 0.60 0.97
N VAL A 170 12.03 0.31 -0.30
CA VAL A 170 11.18 0.75 -1.42
C VAL A 170 9.78 0.12 -1.32
N ALA A 171 9.69 -1.19 -1.05
CA ALA A 171 8.41 -1.88 -0.84
C ALA A 171 7.63 -1.29 0.35
N LEU A 172 8.32 -0.97 1.45
CA LEU A 172 7.73 -0.27 2.60
C LEU A 172 7.22 1.12 2.20
N GLY A 173 7.98 1.87 1.40
CA GLY A 173 7.56 3.18 0.89
C GLY A 173 6.27 3.11 0.07
N ARG A 174 6.15 2.11 -0.81
CA ARG A 174 4.91 1.85 -1.54
C ARG A 174 3.74 1.61 -0.60
N LEU A 175 3.95 0.77 0.42
CA LEU A 175 2.94 0.46 1.40
C LEU A 175 2.48 1.70 2.19
N LEU A 176 3.42 2.54 2.63
CA LEU A 176 3.12 3.79 3.33
C LEU A 176 2.32 4.77 2.47
N LEU A 177 2.65 4.88 1.17
CA LEU A 177 1.93 5.76 0.23
C LEU A 177 0.50 5.29 -0.09
N GLN A 178 0.19 4.01 0.12
CA GLN A 178 -1.17 3.48 0.04
C GLN A 178 -2.03 3.92 1.22
N ASN A 179 -1.39 4.36 2.31
CA ASN A 179 -2.01 4.85 3.54
C ASN A 179 -3.07 3.89 4.12
N PRO A 180 -2.76 2.60 4.33
CA PRO A 180 -3.71 1.66 4.90
C PRO A 180 -3.96 1.96 6.38
N ASP A 181 -5.15 1.58 6.87
CA ASP A 181 -5.53 1.74 8.28
C ASP A 181 -4.76 0.81 9.22
N LEU A 182 -4.37 -0.38 8.74
CA LEU A 182 -3.56 -1.35 9.45
C LEU A 182 -2.39 -1.80 8.59
N ILE A 183 -1.17 -1.74 9.15
CA ILE A 183 0.05 -2.21 8.49
C ILE A 183 0.54 -3.48 9.19
N ILE A 184 0.76 -4.52 8.42
CA ILE A 184 1.38 -5.77 8.84
C ILE A 184 2.75 -5.89 8.20
N LEU A 185 3.78 -6.11 9.02
CA LEU A 185 5.16 -6.26 8.59
C LEU A 185 5.68 -7.65 8.99
N ASP A 186 6.16 -8.43 8.02
CA ASP A 186 6.77 -9.75 8.25
C ASP A 186 8.29 -9.63 8.09
N GLU A 187 9.01 -9.60 9.22
CA GLU A 187 10.46 -9.46 9.32
C GLU A 187 11.06 -8.31 8.48
N PRO A 188 10.62 -7.05 8.68
CA PRO A 188 10.96 -5.93 7.78
C PRO A 188 12.43 -5.48 7.80
N THR A 189 13.26 -6.05 8.68
CA THR A 189 14.65 -5.65 8.91
C THR A 189 15.69 -6.64 8.41
N ASN A 190 15.28 -7.72 7.75
CA ASN A 190 16.20 -8.71 7.19
C ASN A 190 16.67 -8.34 5.80
#